data_e83c720d14feca04b94d0da2c2eb7b1d
#
_entry.id   e83c720d14feca04b94d0da2c2eb7b1d
#
_cell.length_a   1.000
_cell.length_b   1.000
_cell.length_c   1.000
_cell.angle_alpha   90.00
_cell.angle_beta   90.00
_cell.angle_gamma   90.00
#
_symmetry.space_group_name_H-M   'P 1'
#
loop_
_entity.id
_entity.type
_entity.pdbx_description
1 polymer ?
#
loop_
_entity_poly.entity_id
_entity_poly.type
_entity_poly.pdbx_seq_one_letter_code
_entity_poly.pdbx_strand_id
1 'polypeptide(L)'
;MRSDDGSEDRSKIKVRRPLPNSDQDSTNPKEEAERLLHCAYGESEPAKRIAFAKQALAHSADCADAYVLLAREGTEDLHERITLYRKGVEAAQRTLGPAAFEQNVGHFWGILEARPYLRARFGLAESLWQAGEHNEALEHYRVLLKLNPGDHQSVRYRLMMGLLTLKIDEAAETLLRRYEDEISVVWVYTAALVSFRRHGDT
;
A
#
# COMPACT_ATOMS: atom_id res chain seq x y z
N MET A 1 -49.14 40.40 -18.95
CA MET A 1 -49.42 38.98 -19.35
C MET A 1 -48.25 38.15 -18.85
N ARG A 2 -48.53 37.53 -17.81
CA ARG A 2 -48.02 36.36 -17.03
C ARG A 2 -46.70 35.78 -17.50
N SER A 3 -45.72 36.01 -16.67
CA SER A 3 -44.50 35.26 -16.47
C SER A 3 -44.81 34.03 -15.64
N ASP A 4 -44.45 32.86 -16.12
CA ASP A 4 -44.48 31.60 -15.36
C ASP A 4 -43.05 31.25 -14.94
N ASP A 5 -42.85 31.32 -13.63
CA ASP A 5 -41.61 31.01 -12.96
C ASP A 5 -41.63 29.52 -12.55
N GLY A 6 -40.90 28.71 -13.28
CA GLY A 6 -40.74 27.29 -13.02
C GLY A 6 -39.44 27.02 -12.23
N SER A 7 -39.48 27.26 -10.91
CA SER A 7 -38.43 26.81 -10.00
C SER A 7 -38.56 25.30 -9.77
N GLU A 8 -37.77 24.49 -10.47
CA GLU A 8 -37.61 23.06 -10.17
C GLU A 8 -36.81 22.83 -8.89
N ASP A 9 -37.55 22.34 -7.91
CA ASP A 9 -37.07 21.82 -6.63
C ASP A 9 -36.06 20.67 -6.81
N ARG A 10 -34.76 20.96 -6.62
CA ARG A 10 -33.64 19.98 -6.62
C ARG A 10 -33.37 19.38 -5.23
N SER A 11 -34.36 19.19 -4.42
CA SER A 11 -34.22 18.48 -3.15
C SER A 11 -34.95 17.14 -3.21
N LYS A 12 -34.22 16.04 -3.25
CA LYS A 12 -34.52 14.67 -2.84
C LYS A 12 -34.09 13.60 -3.87
N ILE A 13 -32.83 13.24 -3.86
CA ILE A 13 -32.49 11.84 -4.10
C ILE A 13 -31.50 11.41 -3.02
N LYS A 14 -31.99 11.09 -1.84
CA LYS A 14 -31.32 10.19 -0.90
C LYS A 14 -31.58 8.77 -1.38
N VAL A 15 -30.73 8.24 -2.24
CA VAL A 15 -30.70 6.80 -2.50
C VAL A 15 -30.07 6.16 -1.26
N ARG A 16 -30.90 5.83 -0.28
CA ARG A 16 -30.54 4.85 0.75
C ARG A 16 -30.47 3.49 0.04
N ARG A 17 -29.26 2.96 -0.16
CA ARG A 17 -29.13 1.53 -0.42
C ARG A 17 -29.78 0.77 0.74
N PRO A 18 -30.69 -0.18 0.47
CA PRO A 18 -31.23 -1.03 1.52
C PRO A 18 -30.08 -1.81 2.13
N LEU A 19 -30.03 -1.85 3.45
CA LEU A 19 -29.20 -2.78 4.20
C LEU A 19 -29.62 -4.20 3.79
N PRO A 20 -28.70 -5.13 3.49
CA PRO A 20 -29.09 -6.50 3.21
C PRO A 20 -29.78 -7.10 4.43
N ASN A 21 -30.91 -7.75 4.19
CA ASN A 21 -31.68 -8.44 5.21
C ASN A 21 -30.83 -9.46 5.94
N SER A 22 -30.86 -9.40 7.27
CA SER A 22 -30.32 -10.40 8.17
C SER A 22 -31.23 -11.62 8.22
N ASP A 23 -31.15 -12.53 7.25
CA ASP A 23 -31.60 -13.91 7.47
C ASP A 23 -31.12 -14.79 6.31
N GLN A 24 -30.29 -15.80 6.66
CA GLN A 24 -29.96 -16.98 5.87
C GLN A 24 -29.14 -16.73 4.58
N ASP A 25 -27.85 -16.39 4.76
CA ASP A 25 -26.89 -16.81 3.76
C ASP A 25 -25.62 -17.27 4.48
N SER A 26 -25.13 -18.45 4.12
CA SER A 26 -23.80 -18.92 4.54
C SER A 26 -22.78 -18.00 3.86
N THR A 27 -22.55 -16.84 4.46
CA THR A 27 -21.61 -15.84 3.95
C THR A 27 -20.27 -16.52 3.73
N ASN A 28 -19.78 -16.46 2.50
CA ASN A 28 -18.45 -16.94 2.16
C ASN A 28 -17.46 -16.34 3.18
N PRO A 29 -16.63 -17.15 3.87
CA PRO A 29 -15.69 -16.65 4.88
C PRO A 29 -14.84 -15.47 4.40
N LYS A 30 -14.53 -15.42 3.12
CA LYS A 30 -13.79 -14.32 2.50
C LYS A 30 -14.62 -13.03 2.49
N GLU A 31 -15.88 -13.11 2.11
CA GLU A 31 -16.79 -11.93 2.06
C GLU A 31 -17.03 -11.38 3.46
N GLU A 32 -17.17 -12.25 4.47
CA GLU A 32 -17.29 -11.83 5.86
C GLU A 32 -16.03 -11.15 6.36
N ALA A 33 -14.84 -11.66 6.04
CA ALA A 33 -13.58 -11.02 6.37
C ALA A 33 -13.45 -9.63 5.71
N GLU A 34 -13.85 -9.49 4.45
CA GLU A 34 -13.86 -8.20 3.74
C GLU A 34 -14.85 -7.21 4.37
N ARG A 35 -16.04 -7.68 4.78
CA ARG A 35 -17.04 -6.86 5.48
C ARG A 35 -16.50 -6.34 6.81
N LEU A 36 -15.89 -7.21 7.61
CA LEU A 36 -15.29 -6.85 8.91
C LEU A 36 -14.16 -5.83 8.73
N LEU A 37 -13.34 -6.01 7.70
CA LEU A 37 -12.28 -5.07 7.39
C LEU A 37 -12.82 -3.71 6.94
N HIS A 38 -13.92 -3.69 6.18
CA HIS A 38 -14.61 -2.43 5.84
C HIS A 38 -15.12 -1.71 7.11
N CYS A 39 -15.69 -2.45 8.07
CA CYS A 39 -16.06 -1.89 9.38
C CYS A 39 -14.83 -1.33 10.12
N ALA A 40 -13.70 -2.03 10.09
CA ALA A 40 -12.46 -1.55 10.70
C ALA A 40 -12.01 -0.20 10.12
N TYR A 41 -12.05 -0.03 8.81
CA TYR A 41 -11.68 1.25 8.18
C TYR A 41 -12.66 2.40 8.43
N GLY A 42 -13.92 2.10 8.72
CA GLY A 42 -14.93 3.09 9.12
C GLY A 42 -14.92 3.46 10.60
N GLU A 43 -14.19 2.73 11.43
CA GLU A 43 -14.17 2.92 12.88
C GLU A 43 -13.10 3.94 13.29
N SER A 44 -13.42 4.83 14.21
CA SER A 44 -12.51 5.85 14.72
C SER A 44 -11.63 5.36 15.87
N GLU A 45 -12.11 4.37 16.64
CA GLU A 45 -11.44 3.85 17.82
C GLU A 45 -10.41 2.75 17.47
N PRO A 46 -9.09 2.94 17.73
CA PRO A 46 -8.06 1.98 17.36
C PRO A 46 -8.29 0.57 17.89
N ALA A 47 -8.74 0.45 19.15
CA ALA A 47 -9.01 -0.86 19.76
C ALA A 47 -10.08 -1.65 19.02
N LYS A 48 -11.11 -0.99 18.54
CA LYS A 48 -12.17 -1.61 17.72
C LYS A 48 -11.69 -1.99 16.35
N ARG A 49 -10.87 -1.13 15.69
CA ARG A 49 -10.23 -1.48 14.41
C ARG A 49 -9.42 -2.75 14.52
N ILE A 50 -8.59 -2.86 15.57
CA ILE A 50 -7.79 -4.05 15.85
C ILE A 50 -8.69 -5.27 16.08
N ALA A 51 -9.78 -5.13 16.84
CA ALA A 51 -10.74 -6.21 17.08
C ALA A 51 -11.37 -6.72 15.78
N PHE A 52 -11.83 -5.81 14.90
CA PHE A 52 -12.36 -6.18 13.59
C PHE A 52 -11.32 -6.87 12.70
N ALA A 53 -10.09 -6.41 12.68
CA ALA A 53 -9.01 -7.05 11.91
C ALA A 53 -8.73 -8.48 12.41
N LYS A 54 -8.73 -8.71 13.73
CA LYS A 54 -8.58 -10.05 14.32
C LYS A 54 -9.75 -10.96 13.95
N GLN A 55 -10.98 -10.46 13.98
CA GLN A 55 -12.16 -11.19 13.56
C GLN A 55 -12.10 -11.52 12.06
N ALA A 56 -11.69 -10.58 11.20
CA ALA A 56 -11.52 -10.83 9.78
C ALA A 56 -10.54 -11.99 9.52
N LEU A 57 -9.42 -12.06 10.24
CA LEU A 57 -8.46 -13.16 10.14
C LEU A 57 -8.98 -14.50 10.68
N ALA A 58 -9.94 -14.48 11.61
CA ALA A 58 -10.60 -15.70 12.07
C ALA A 58 -11.51 -16.30 10.97
N HIS A 59 -12.06 -15.47 10.08
CA HIS A 59 -12.85 -15.91 8.94
C HIS A 59 -11.98 -16.27 7.73
N SER A 60 -10.94 -15.48 7.44
CA SER A 60 -10.04 -15.73 6.31
C SER A 60 -8.61 -15.32 6.61
N ALA A 61 -7.70 -16.30 6.64
CA ALA A 61 -6.26 -16.06 6.75
C ALA A 61 -5.66 -15.36 5.50
N ASP A 62 -6.44 -15.22 4.43
CA ASP A 62 -6.02 -14.55 3.20
C ASP A 62 -6.44 -13.07 3.14
N CYS A 63 -6.99 -12.54 4.23
CA CYS A 63 -7.32 -11.13 4.37
C CYS A 63 -6.05 -10.29 4.63
N ALA A 64 -5.31 -9.95 3.56
CA ALA A 64 -4.01 -9.29 3.65
C ALA A 64 -4.05 -7.93 4.37
N ASP A 65 -5.08 -7.12 4.13
CA ASP A 65 -5.22 -5.80 4.77
C ASP A 65 -5.48 -5.89 6.28
N ALA A 66 -6.01 -7.01 6.77
CA ALA A 66 -6.14 -7.22 8.21
C ALA A 66 -4.77 -7.35 8.89
N TYR A 67 -3.82 -8.06 8.25
CA TYR A 67 -2.43 -8.09 8.71
C TYR A 67 -1.77 -6.71 8.66
N VAL A 68 -2.02 -5.94 7.59
CA VAL A 68 -1.51 -4.55 7.46
C VAL A 68 -2.01 -3.67 8.60
N LEU A 69 -3.30 -3.76 8.95
CA LEU A 69 -3.88 -3.00 10.05
C LEU A 69 -3.28 -3.42 11.39
N LEU A 70 -3.17 -4.72 11.66
CA LEU A 70 -2.56 -5.23 12.89
C LEU A 70 -1.08 -4.84 13.01
N ALA A 71 -0.33 -4.86 11.91
CA ALA A 71 1.07 -4.43 11.90
C ALA A 71 1.23 -2.94 12.23
N ARG A 72 0.28 -2.11 11.78
CA ARG A 72 0.32 -0.65 11.99
C ARG A 72 -0.16 -0.21 13.36
N GLU A 73 -1.16 -0.86 13.89
CA GLU A 73 -1.92 -0.38 15.05
C GLU A 73 -1.99 -1.39 16.20
N GLY A 74 -1.69 -2.67 15.93
CA GLY A 74 -1.87 -3.76 16.89
C GLY A 74 -0.63 -4.07 17.73
N THR A 75 0.53 -3.58 17.34
CA THR A 75 1.80 -3.88 18.05
C THR A 75 2.82 -2.75 17.95
N GLU A 76 3.55 -2.55 19.03
CA GLU A 76 4.75 -1.70 19.06
C GLU A 76 6.04 -2.52 18.85
N ASP A 77 5.97 -3.84 18.95
CA ASP A 77 7.11 -4.72 18.71
C ASP A 77 7.47 -4.79 17.23
N LEU A 78 8.72 -4.42 16.92
CA LEU A 78 9.21 -4.36 15.55
C LEU A 78 9.28 -5.74 14.87
N HIS A 79 9.65 -6.79 15.62
CA HIS A 79 9.72 -8.15 15.08
C HIS A 79 8.32 -8.73 14.81
N GLU A 80 7.38 -8.46 15.70
CA GLU A 80 5.99 -8.83 15.48
C GLU A 80 5.41 -8.08 14.27
N ARG A 81 5.72 -6.78 14.12
CA ARG A 81 5.31 -5.95 12.99
C ARG A 81 5.83 -6.52 11.66
N ILE A 82 7.11 -6.88 11.59
CA ILE A 82 7.70 -7.54 10.41
C ILE A 82 6.98 -8.84 10.11
N THR A 83 6.72 -9.65 11.13
CA THR A 83 6.01 -10.93 10.99
C THR A 83 4.61 -10.74 10.42
N LEU A 84 3.87 -9.75 10.92
CA LEU A 84 2.52 -9.44 10.44
C LEU A 84 2.55 -8.96 8.98
N TYR A 85 3.48 -8.07 8.61
CA TYR A 85 3.61 -7.65 7.21
C TYR A 85 4.01 -8.79 6.28
N ARG A 86 4.90 -9.71 6.70
CA ARG A 86 5.24 -10.91 5.90
C ARG A 86 3.99 -11.76 5.65
N LYS A 87 3.19 -12.04 6.68
CA LYS A 87 1.90 -12.73 6.54
C LYS A 87 0.95 -12.01 5.59
N GLY A 88 0.89 -10.68 5.65
CA GLY A 88 0.09 -9.87 4.73
C GLY A 88 0.56 -10.00 3.28
N VAL A 89 1.86 -9.99 3.02
CA VAL A 89 2.44 -10.22 1.68
C VAL A 89 2.07 -11.60 1.17
N GLU A 90 2.27 -12.66 1.98
CA GLU A 90 1.94 -14.04 1.62
C GLU A 90 0.44 -14.23 1.35
N ALA A 91 -0.42 -13.68 2.20
CA ALA A 91 -1.87 -13.72 2.03
C ALA A 91 -2.31 -13.08 0.70
N ALA A 92 -1.77 -11.89 0.38
CA ALA A 92 -2.05 -11.23 -0.89
C ALA A 92 -1.50 -12.02 -2.09
N GLN A 93 -0.33 -12.65 -1.97
CA GLN A 93 0.22 -13.50 -3.03
C GLN A 93 -0.66 -14.72 -3.30
N ARG A 94 -1.19 -15.38 -2.26
CA ARG A 94 -2.13 -16.49 -2.43
C ARG A 94 -3.42 -16.04 -3.12
N THR A 95 -3.94 -14.89 -2.73
CA THR A 95 -5.19 -14.35 -3.31
C THR A 95 -5.04 -13.95 -4.78
N LEU A 96 -3.91 -13.33 -5.14
CA LEU A 96 -3.65 -12.87 -6.52
C LEU A 96 -3.27 -14.02 -7.45
N GLY A 97 -2.57 -15.03 -6.92
CA GLY A 97 -1.99 -16.11 -7.71
C GLY A 97 -0.80 -15.68 -8.57
N PRO A 98 0.03 -16.63 -9.05
CA PRO A 98 1.26 -16.35 -9.78
C PRO A 98 1.02 -15.62 -11.10
N ALA A 99 -0.05 -15.96 -11.82
CA ALA A 99 -0.38 -15.34 -13.11
C ALA A 99 -0.57 -13.82 -13.03
N ALA A 100 -1.10 -13.30 -11.92
CA ALA A 100 -1.25 -11.85 -11.74
C ALA A 100 0.11 -11.14 -11.75
N PHE A 101 1.13 -11.74 -11.13
CA PHE A 101 2.49 -11.19 -11.07
C PHE A 101 3.23 -11.26 -12.40
N GLU A 102 2.90 -12.21 -13.27
CA GLU A 102 3.50 -12.34 -14.60
C GLU A 102 2.85 -11.39 -15.61
N GLN A 103 1.52 -11.33 -15.60
CA GLN A 103 0.73 -10.63 -16.63
C GLN A 103 0.58 -9.13 -16.38
N ASN A 104 0.72 -8.67 -15.12
CA ASN A 104 0.42 -7.29 -14.76
C ASN A 104 1.64 -6.52 -14.23
N VAL A 105 2.86 -6.93 -14.56
CA VAL A 105 4.05 -6.16 -14.22
C VAL A 105 3.94 -4.73 -14.77
N GLY A 106 4.11 -3.75 -13.89
CA GLY A 106 3.99 -2.33 -14.26
C GLY A 106 2.59 -1.75 -14.08
N HIS A 107 1.56 -2.56 -13.84
CA HIS A 107 0.17 -2.13 -13.78
C HIS A 107 -0.55 -2.41 -12.44
N PHE A 108 0.18 -2.88 -11.43
CA PHE A 108 -0.39 -3.32 -10.14
C PHE A 108 -1.23 -2.25 -9.43
N TRP A 109 -0.88 -0.98 -9.57
CA TRP A 109 -1.66 0.09 -8.93
C TRP A 109 -3.10 0.21 -9.47
N GLY A 110 -3.29 -0.09 -10.74
CA GLY A 110 -4.60 -0.10 -11.40
C GLY A 110 -5.52 -1.23 -10.96
N ILE A 111 -4.97 -2.29 -10.33
CA ILE A 111 -5.69 -3.48 -9.88
C ILE A 111 -6.02 -3.29 -8.40
N LEU A 112 -7.31 -3.16 -8.06
CA LEU A 112 -7.74 -2.92 -6.68
C LEU A 112 -7.32 -4.06 -5.75
N GLU A 113 -7.44 -5.30 -6.21
CA GLU A 113 -7.10 -6.51 -5.49
C GLU A 113 -5.58 -6.64 -5.23
N ALA A 114 -4.73 -5.94 -5.99
CA ALA A 114 -3.29 -5.92 -5.79
C ALA A 114 -2.84 -4.88 -4.76
N ARG A 115 -3.66 -3.91 -4.42
CA ARG A 115 -3.31 -2.84 -3.48
C ARG A 115 -2.98 -3.33 -2.06
N PRO A 116 -3.66 -4.36 -1.50
CA PRO A 116 -3.25 -4.96 -0.24
C PRO A 116 -1.82 -5.50 -0.26
N TYR A 117 -1.41 -6.15 -1.35
CA TYR A 117 -0.03 -6.60 -1.55
C TYR A 117 0.96 -5.44 -1.53
N LEU A 118 0.68 -4.38 -2.27
CA LEU A 118 1.55 -3.20 -2.33
C LEU A 118 1.68 -2.54 -0.95
N ARG A 119 0.58 -2.44 -0.18
CA ARG A 119 0.60 -1.89 1.19
C ARG A 119 1.40 -2.77 2.15
N ALA A 120 1.15 -4.07 2.14
CA ALA A 120 1.85 -5.02 3.01
C ALA A 120 3.36 -5.03 2.71
N ARG A 121 3.75 -5.07 1.43
CA ARG A 121 5.14 -5.09 1.01
C ARG A 121 5.87 -3.79 1.34
N PHE A 122 5.20 -2.64 1.19
CA PHE A 122 5.77 -1.36 1.59
C PHE A 122 5.98 -1.28 3.11
N GLY A 123 4.98 -1.67 3.91
CA GLY A 123 5.11 -1.70 5.38
C GLY A 123 6.20 -2.67 5.85
N LEU A 124 6.35 -3.82 5.17
CA LEU A 124 7.45 -4.75 5.43
C LEU A 124 8.81 -4.10 5.18
N ALA A 125 9.00 -3.44 4.03
CA ALA A 125 10.24 -2.76 3.68
C ALA A 125 10.62 -1.68 4.71
N GLU A 126 9.66 -0.85 5.13
CA GLU A 126 9.87 0.18 6.15
C GLU A 126 10.28 -0.45 7.50
N SER A 127 9.63 -1.54 7.89
CA SER A 127 9.93 -2.23 9.16
C SER A 127 11.30 -2.93 9.12
N LEU A 128 11.66 -3.55 8.01
CA LEU A 128 12.98 -4.15 7.80
C LEU A 128 14.08 -3.08 7.83
N TRP A 129 13.84 -1.91 7.22
CA TRP A 129 14.77 -0.79 7.29
C TRP A 129 15.02 -0.35 8.73
N GLN A 130 13.95 -0.23 9.53
CA GLN A 130 14.04 0.09 10.97
C GLN A 130 14.78 -0.97 11.77
N ALA A 131 14.67 -2.24 11.39
CA ALA A 131 15.37 -3.36 12.03
C ALA A 131 16.86 -3.48 11.64
N GLY A 132 17.35 -2.65 10.71
CA GLY A 132 18.71 -2.73 10.18
C GLY A 132 18.88 -3.74 9.03
N GLU A 133 17.82 -4.41 8.62
CA GLU A 133 17.82 -5.36 7.50
C GLU A 133 17.77 -4.63 6.15
N HIS A 134 18.74 -3.72 5.95
CA HIS A 134 18.72 -2.73 4.89
C HIS A 134 18.68 -3.35 3.49
N ASN A 135 19.47 -4.41 3.25
CA ASN A 135 19.52 -5.03 1.92
C ASN A 135 18.17 -5.65 1.54
N GLU A 136 17.50 -6.35 2.47
CA GLU A 136 16.18 -6.91 2.24
C GLU A 136 15.14 -5.81 1.99
N ALA A 137 15.19 -4.71 2.76
CA ALA A 137 14.33 -3.56 2.55
C ALA A 137 14.48 -2.97 1.13
N LEU A 138 15.72 -2.80 0.64
CA LEU A 138 15.98 -2.31 -0.72
C LEU A 138 15.38 -3.23 -1.79
N GLU A 139 15.45 -4.56 -1.61
CA GLU A 139 14.84 -5.50 -2.56
C GLU A 139 13.30 -5.36 -2.59
N HIS A 140 12.68 -5.16 -1.44
CA HIS A 140 11.25 -4.90 -1.39
C HIS A 140 10.88 -3.60 -2.11
N TYR A 141 11.63 -2.51 -1.94
CA TYR A 141 11.40 -1.26 -2.68
C TYR A 141 11.59 -1.43 -4.19
N ARG A 142 12.61 -2.17 -4.64
CA ARG A 142 12.84 -2.46 -6.08
C ARG A 142 11.66 -3.21 -6.70
N VAL A 143 11.14 -4.23 -5.99
CA VAL A 143 9.98 -4.97 -6.47
C VAL A 143 8.74 -4.09 -6.55
N LEU A 144 8.50 -3.22 -5.56
CA LEU A 144 7.39 -2.28 -5.59
C LEU A 144 7.45 -1.36 -6.82
N LEU A 145 8.63 -0.79 -7.11
CA LEU A 145 8.83 0.06 -8.31
C LEU A 145 8.75 -0.72 -9.62
N LYS A 146 9.11 -2.02 -9.63
CA LYS A 146 8.92 -2.88 -10.79
C LYS A 146 7.44 -3.11 -11.10
N LEU A 147 6.65 -3.36 -10.06
CA LEU A 147 5.22 -3.63 -10.18
C LEU A 147 4.37 -2.37 -10.41
N ASN A 148 4.83 -1.23 -9.90
CA ASN A 148 4.17 0.07 -9.98
C ASN A 148 5.20 1.16 -10.36
N PRO A 149 5.65 1.24 -11.62
CA PRO A 149 6.66 2.21 -12.06
C PRO A 149 6.19 3.67 -11.99
N GLY A 150 4.88 3.92 -12.03
CA GLY A 150 4.30 5.25 -11.77
C GLY A 150 4.44 5.71 -10.31
N ASP A 151 4.89 4.82 -9.44
CA ASP A 151 5.28 5.10 -8.05
C ASP A 151 4.25 5.88 -7.23
N HIS A 152 3.00 5.45 -7.28
CA HIS A 152 1.89 6.08 -6.54
C HIS A 152 2.06 6.02 -5.00
N GLN A 153 3.05 5.25 -4.50
CA GLN A 153 3.38 5.15 -3.08
C GLN A 153 4.64 5.94 -2.70
N SER A 154 5.26 6.66 -3.64
CA SER A 154 6.49 7.43 -3.43
C SER A 154 7.68 6.59 -2.93
N VAL A 155 7.74 5.34 -3.37
CA VAL A 155 8.77 4.35 -2.99
C VAL A 155 10.16 4.75 -3.47
N ARG A 156 10.26 5.47 -4.63
CA ARG A 156 11.53 5.94 -5.18
C ARG A 156 12.35 6.75 -4.19
N TYR A 157 11.70 7.56 -3.35
CA TYR A 157 12.40 8.36 -2.33
C TYR A 157 12.97 7.50 -1.21
N ARG A 158 12.26 6.43 -0.80
CA ARG A 158 12.74 5.47 0.19
C ARG A 158 13.91 4.67 -0.34
N LEU A 159 13.79 4.17 -1.57
CA LEU A 159 14.88 3.48 -2.24
C LEU A 159 16.11 4.39 -2.40
N MET A 160 15.92 5.62 -2.86
CA MET A 160 17.01 6.58 -3.03
C MET A 160 17.71 6.85 -1.70
N MET A 161 16.98 7.15 -0.64
CA MET A 161 17.56 7.38 0.68
C MET A 161 18.39 6.18 1.16
N GLY A 162 17.87 4.97 0.96
CA GLY A 162 18.57 3.74 1.31
C GLY A 162 19.87 3.57 0.51
N LEU A 163 19.83 3.77 -0.80
CA LEU A 163 21.00 3.68 -1.68
C LEU A 163 22.09 4.69 -1.27
N LEU A 164 21.71 5.93 -0.98
CA LEU A 164 22.65 6.97 -0.52
C LEU A 164 23.27 6.65 0.83
N THR A 165 22.47 6.12 1.77
CA THR A 165 22.93 5.73 3.11
C THR A 165 23.96 4.60 3.04
N LEU A 166 23.73 3.63 2.16
CA LEU A 166 24.63 2.49 1.95
C LEU A 166 25.75 2.78 0.93
N LYS A 167 25.80 4.00 0.38
CA LYS A 167 26.79 4.43 -0.62
C LYS A 167 26.80 3.57 -1.89
N ILE A 168 25.60 3.15 -2.33
CA ILE A 168 25.41 2.38 -3.58
C ILE A 168 25.15 3.38 -4.72
N ASP A 169 26.12 4.24 -4.99
CA ASP A 169 25.95 5.42 -5.86
C ASP A 169 25.62 5.06 -7.32
N GLU A 170 26.09 3.91 -7.82
CA GLU A 170 25.75 3.43 -9.19
C GLU A 170 24.26 3.11 -9.33
N ALA A 171 23.68 2.43 -8.33
CA ALA A 171 22.24 2.15 -8.33
C ALA A 171 21.43 3.43 -8.10
N ALA A 172 21.92 4.40 -7.32
CA ALA A 172 21.31 5.70 -7.14
C ALA A 172 21.26 6.48 -8.46
N GLU A 173 22.35 6.51 -9.23
CA GLU A 173 22.40 7.14 -10.54
C GLU A 173 21.42 6.47 -11.53
N THR A 174 21.31 5.14 -11.50
CA THR A 174 20.36 4.40 -12.32
C THR A 174 18.92 4.77 -11.97
N LEU A 175 18.62 4.94 -10.68
CA LEU A 175 17.31 5.37 -10.20
C LEU A 175 17.00 6.82 -10.62
N LEU A 176 17.99 7.72 -10.56
CA LEU A 176 17.86 9.10 -11.05
C LEU A 176 17.48 9.15 -12.54
N ARG A 177 18.19 8.37 -13.36
CA ARG A 177 17.88 8.28 -14.80
C ARG A 177 16.50 7.71 -15.10
N ARG A 178 16.04 6.77 -14.29
CA ARG A 178 14.70 6.19 -14.44
C ARG A 178 13.57 7.20 -14.20
N TYR A 179 13.81 8.18 -13.32
CA TYR A 179 12.86 9.24 -12.95
C TYR A 179 13.43 10.62 -13.28
N GLU A 180 13.96 10.78 -14.50
CA GLU A 180 14.62 12.02 -14.94
C GLU A 180 13.69 13.24 -14.97
N ASP A 181 12.38 13.02 -15.17
CA ASP A 181 11.34 14.06 -15.13
C ASP A 181 10.98 14.54 -13.73
N GLU A 182 11.57 13.95 -12.67
CA GLU A 182 11.32 14.34 -11.28
C GLU A 182 12.08 15.62 -10.94
N ILE A 183 11.33 16.71 -10.71
CA ILE A 183 11.88 18.07 -10.51
C ILE A 183 11.87 18.53 -9.06
N SER A 184 11.53 17.66 -8.11
CA SER A 184 11.55 18.04 -6.68
C SER A 184 12.95 18.47 -6.25
N VAL A 185 13.00 19.44 -5.33
CA VAL A 185 14.26 19.94 -4.77
C VAL A 185 15.12 18.79 -4.23
N VAL A 186 14.52 17.83 -3.52
CA VAL A 186 15.23 16.66 -3.00
C VAL A 186 15.89 15.87 -4.11
N TRP A 187 15.19 15.67 -5.25
CA TRP A 187 15.70 14.88 -6.37
C TRP A 187 16.88 15.58 -7.05
N VAL A 188 16.77 16.88 -7.29
CA VAL A 188 17.83 17.69 -7.91
C VAL A 188 19.10 17.72 -7.05
N TYR A 189 18.96 17.97 -5.74
CA TYR A 189 20.13 17.92 -4.82
C TYR A 189 20.74 16.52 -4.73
N THR A 190 19.92 15.47 -4.78
CA THR A 190 20.41 14.09 -4.79
C THR A 190 21.22 13.81 -6.06
N ALA A 191 20.77 14.28 -7.22
CA ALA A 191 21.49 14.13 -8.48
C ALA A 191 22.87 14.80 -8.42
N ALA A 192 22.94 16.03 -7.88
CA ALA A 192 24.21 16.73 -7.69
C ALA A 192 25.15 15.97 -6.73
N LEU A 193 24.62 15.45 -5.61
CA LEU A 193 25.40 14.67 -4.65
C LEU A 193 25.97 13.37 -5.26
N VAL A 194 25.14 12.63 -6.00
CA VAL A 194 25.57 11.37 -6.65
C VAL A 194 26.62 11.67 -7.72
N SER A 195 26.42 12.73 -8.53
CA SER A 195 27.39 13.18 -9.53
C SER A 195 28.74 13.53 -8.88
N PHE A 196 28.72 14.33 -7.81
CA PHE A 196 29.94 14.69 -7.08
C PHE A 196 30.66 13.45 -6.50
N ARG A 197 29.95 12.53 -5.89
CA ARG A 197 30.53 11.29 -5.32
C ARG A 197 31.18 10.41 -6.39
N ARG A 198 30.64 10.37 -7.60
CA ARG A 198 31.12 9.50 -8.68
C ARG A 198 32.19 10.13 -9.55
N HIS A 199 32.13 11.44 -9.76
CA HIS A 199 32.97 12.12 -10.76
C HIS A 199 33.84 13.22 -10.16
N GLY A 200 33.62 13.63 -8.90
CA GLY A 200 34.35 14.70 -8.25
C GLY A 200 33.94 16.10 -8.74
N ASP A 201 34.73 17.10 -8.44
CA ASP A 201 34.58 18.46 -8.95
C ASP A 201 35.05 18.52 -10.43
N THR A 202 34.14 18.30 -11.36
CA THR A 202 34.41 18.50 -12.81
C THR A 202 33.72 19.74 -13.32
#